data_26a250b66af29a5324dac817f3084ad3
#
_entry.id   26a250b66af29a5324dac817f3084ad3
#
_cell.length_a   1.000
_cell.length_b   1.000
_cell.length_c   1.000
_cell.angle_alpha   90.00
_cell.angle_beta   90.00
_cell.angle_gamma   90.00
#
_symmetry.space_group_name_H-M   'P 1'
#
loop_
_entity.id
_entity.type
_entity.pdbx_description
1 polymer ?
#
loop_
_entity_poly.entity_id
_entity_poly.type
_entity_poly.pdbx_seq_one_letter_code
_entity_poly.pdbx_strand_id
1 'polypeptide(L)'
;KAGTSGPWGRVMEAAFLPVFEQAPPLTPEQEIAGTRAAHRMYAEAGITTAQEGATHLAQLKTIKRAADAGANLIDVVAYPFISELDKILEAFPVAGWGTYDRRFKIGGVKITIDGSPQGRTAAFTTPYLTGGPGGEKDWKGELIATQEVINQALRKVYGLGVPVLFHVNGDAAIDALIAAHEFAAADDPARYRNVT
;
A
#
# COMPACT_ATOMS: atom_id res chain seq x y z
N LYS A 1 -32.46 2.87 -3.17
CA LYS A 1 -33.76 3.30 -3.70
C LYS A 1 -34.83 2.48 -2.99
N ALA A 2 -35.90 3.14 -2.52
CA ALA A 2 -37.05 2.43 -1.98
C ALA A 2 -37.61 1.49 -3.06
N GLY A 3 -37.82 0.20 -2.71
CA GLY A 3 -38.48 -0.76 -3.61
C GLY A 3 -37.61 -1.90 -4.15
N THR A 4 -36.35 -2.05 -3.73
CA THR A 4 -35.53 -3.23 -4.10
C THR A 4 -35.49 -4.22 -2.93
N SER A 5 -35.78 -5.49 -3.20
CA SER A 5 -35.81 -6.58 -2.20
C SER A 5 -34.45 -7.26 -1.94
N GLY A 6 -33.34 -6.69 -2.41
CA GLY A 6 -31.99 -7.27 -2.27
C GLY A 6 -30.96 -6.26 -1.80
N PRO A 7 -29.74 -6.71 -1.49
CA PRO A 7 -28.63 -5.83 -1.14
C PRO A 7 -28.43 -4.80 -2.27
N TRP A 8 -28.42 -3.53 -1.89
CA TRP A 8 -28.32 -2.43 -2.83
C TRP A 8 -27.48 -1.33 -2.22
N GLY A 9 -26.49 -0.89 -2.95
CA GLY A 9 -25.70 0.23 -2.46
C GLY A 9 -24.29 0.25 -3.01
N ARG A 10 -23.59 1.28 -2.59
CA ARG A 10 -22.17 1.50 -2.89
C ARG A 10 -21.38 1.06 -1.68
N VAL A 11 -20.40 0.19 -1.87
CA VAL A 11 -19.38 -0.14 -0.87
C VAL A 11 -18.12 0.65 -1.15
N MET A 12 -17.49 1.17 -0.10
CA MET A 12 -16.33 2.03 -0.20
C MET A 12 -15.27 1.59 0.82
N GLU A 13 -14.01 1.84 0.47
CA GLU A 13 -12.85 1.60 1.32
C GLU A 13 -12.86 0.16 1.90
N ALA A 14 -12.62 -0.01 3.19
CA ALA A 14 -12.56 -1.33 3.82
C ALA A 14 -13.86 -2.15 3.70
N ALA A 15 -14.99 -1.53 3.37
CA ALA A 15 -16.28 -2.24 3.26
C ALA A 15 -16.36 -3.20 2.06
N PHE A 16 -15.48 -3.09 1.05
CA PHE A 16 -15.45 -4.03 -0.06
C PHE A 16 -14.57 -5.27 0.22
N LEU A 17 -13.66 -5.21 1.19
CA LEU A 17 -12.72 -6.29 1.49
C LEU A 17 -13.39 -7.65 1.75
N PRO A 18 -14.49 -7.75 2.56
CA PRO A 18 -15.18 -9.01 2.77
C PRO A 18 -15.74 -9.65 1.49
N VAL A 19 -16.00 -8.85 0.44
CA VAL A 19 -16.45 -9.37 -0.86
C VAL A 19 -15.28 -10.04 -1.60
N PHE A 20 -14.10 -9.45 -1.55
CA PHE A 20 -12.88 -10.04 -2.11
C PHE A 20 -12.47 -11.33 -1.40
N GLU A 21 -12.62 -11.38 -0.07
CA GLU A 21 -12.29 -12.55 0.76
C GLU A 21 -13.17 -13.77 0.43
N GLN A 22 -14.34 -13.57 -0.19
CA GLN A 22 -15.20 -14.65 -0.65
C GLN A 22 -14.76 -15.27 -1.99
N ALA A 23 -13.81 -14.66 -2.70
CA ALA A 23 -13.29 -15.23 -3.93
C ALA A 23 -12.55 -16.56 -3.64
N PRO A 24 -12.81 -17.63 -4.40
CA PRO A 24 -12.08 -18.88 -4.22
C PRO A 24 -10.57 -18.64 -4.36
N PRO A 25 -9.74 -19.21 -3.46
CA PRO A 25 -8.29 -19.08 -3.58
C PRO A 25 -7.81 -19.79 -4.86
N LEU A 26 -6.84 -19.18 -5.52
CA LEU A 26 -6.17 -19.80 -6.66
C LEU A 26 -5.25 -20.92 -6.20
N THR A 27 -5.06 -21.94 -7.04
CA THR A 27 -4.00 -22.94 -6.79
C THR A 27 -2.62 -22.32 -7.06
N PRO A 28 -1.54 -22.86 -6.48
CA PRO A 28 -0.19 -22.38 -6.76
C PRO A 28 0.15 -22.33 -8.26
N GLU A 29 -0.31 -23.30 -9.03
CA GLU A 29 -0.12 -23.36 -10.48
C GLU A 29 -0.88 -22.23 -11.20
N GLN A 30 -2.11 -21.94 -10.75
CA GLN A 30 -2.90 -20.82 -11.28
C GLN A 30 -2.27 -19.47 -10.95
N GLU A 31 -1.74 -19.29 -9.74
CA GLU A 31 -0.99 -18.09 -9.33
C GLU A 31 0.24 -17.86 -10.22
N ILE A 32 1.04 -18.92 -10.44
CA ILE A 32 2.23 -18.86 -11.30
C ILE A 32 1.86 -18.52 -12.74
N ALA A 33 0.84 -19.21 -13.28
CA ALA A 33 0.37 -18.96 -14.65
C ALA A 33 -0.20 -17.56 -14.81
N GLY A 34 -0.99 -17.08 -13.83
CA GLY A 34 -1.54 -15.73 -13.81
C GLY A 34 -0.45 -14.65 -13.74
N THR A 35 0.56 -14.84 -12.89
CA THR A 35 1.72 -13.95 -12.80
C THR A 35 2.45 -13.86 -14.14
N ARG A 36 2.72 -15.00 -14.78
CA ARG A 36 3.38 -15.02 -16.10
C ARG A 36 2.56 -14.31 -17.18
N ALA A 37 1.23 -14.49 -17.17
CA ALA A 37 0.33 -13.81 -18.11
C ALA A 37 0.33 -12.30 -17.88
N ALA A 38 0.22 -11.84 -16.64
CA ALA A 38 0.30 -10.42 -16.29
C ALA A 38 1.62 -9.79 -16.72
N HIS A 39 2.74 -10.46 -16.47
CA HIS A 39 4.07 -9.97 -16.87
C HIS A 39 4.21 -9.84 -18.39
N ARG A 40 3.58 -10.73 -19.19
CA ARG A 40 3.55 -10.58 -20.64
C ARG A 40 2.85 -9.30 -21.08
N MET A 41 1.69 -9.01 -20.48
CA MET A 41 0.93 -7.78 -20.78
C MET A 41 1.77 -6.53 -20.46
N TYR A 42 2.49 -6.51 -19.34
CA TYR A 42 3.41 -5.42 -19.01
C TYR A 42 4.57 -5.33 -20.02
N ALA A 43 5.20 -6.46 -20.34
CA ALA A 43 6.33 -6.50 -21.28
C ALA A 43 5.91 -6.08 -22.70
N GLU A 44 4.73 -6.47 -23.17
CA GLU A 44 4.15 -6.04 -24.46
C GLU A 44 3.92 -4.52 -24.52
N ALA A 45 3.65 -3.89 -23.36
CA ALA A 45 3.59 -2.43 -23.23
C ALA A 45 4.95 -1.75 -23.03
N GLY A 46 6.07 -2.51 -23.09
CA GLY A 46 7.43 -1.97 -22.91
C GLY A 46 7.84 -1.76 -21.44
N ILE A 47 7.04 -2.25 -20.48
CA ILE A 47 7.34 -2.13 -19.05
C ILE A 47 8.32 -3.21 -18.65
N THR A 48 9.44 -2.83 -18.04
CA THR A 48 10.52 -3.74 -17.61
C THR A 48 10.55 -3.95 -16.10
N THR A 49 9.89 -3.08 -15.33
CA THR A 49 9.80 -3.16 -13.86
C THR A 49 8.40 -2.80 -13.43
N ALA A 50 7.75 -3.67 -12.68
CA ALA A 50 6.48 -3.41 -12.01
C ALA A 50 6.71 -3.15 -10.51
N GLN A 51 6.01 -2.15 -9.98
CA GLN A 51 5.98 -1.89 -8.56
C GLN A 51 4.64 -2.38 -7.98
N GLU A 52 4.71 -3.37 -7.06
CA GLU A 52 3.57 -3.75 -6.23
C GLU A 52 3.59 -2.87 -4.99
N GLY A 53 2.82 -1.77 -5.06
CA GLY A 53 2.91 -0.67 -4.10
C GLY A 53 2.15 -0.87 -2.79
N ALA A 54 1.47 -2.01 -2.61
CA ALA A 54 0.60 -2.23 -1.45
C ALA A 54 0.43 -3.73 -1.16
N THR A 55 1.53 -4.41 -0.80
CA THR A 55 1.60 -5.86 -0.76
C THR A 55 1.25 -6.43 0.62
N HIS A 56 0.24 -7.28 0.70
CA HIS A 56 -0.04 -8.09 1.89
C HIS A 56 0.85 -9.34 1.94
N LEU A 57 1.00 -9.95 3.12
CA LEU A 57 1.86 -11.13 3.31
C LEU A 57 1.50 -12.29 2.37
N ALA A 58 0.21 -12.54 2.14
CA ALA A 58 -0.25 -13.60 1.24
C ALA A 58 0.20 -13.33 -0.21
N GLN A 59 0.04 -12.09 -0.68
CA GLN A 59 0.46 -11.67 -2.02
C GLN A 59 1.99 -11.73 -2.17
N LEU A 60 2.73 -11.32 -1.12
CA LEU A 60 4.19 -11.39 -1.11
C LEU A 60 4.68 -12.84 -1.29
N LYS A 61 4.02 -13.80 -0.62
CA LYS A 61 4.30 -15.23 -0.78
C LYS A 61 3.97 -15.72 -2.20
N THR A 62 2.88 -15.23 -2.81
CA THR A 62 2.51 -15.57 -4.19
C THR A 62 3.55 -15.04 -5.18
N ILE A 63 3.97 -13.77 -5.06
CA ILE A 63 5.00 -13.18 -5.91
C ILE A 63 6.33 -13.92 -5.76
N LYS A 64 6.73 -14.24 -4.53
CA LYS A 64 7.95 -15.02 -4.27
C LYS A 64 7.89 -16.41 -4.89
N ARG A 65 6.75 -17.11 -4.78
CA ARG A 65 6.53 -18.43 -5.41
C ARG A 65 6.66 -18.36 -6.92
N ALA A 66 6.08 -17.33 -7.55
CA ALA A 66 6.21 -17.12 -9.00
C ALA A 66 7.67 -16.83 -9.42
N ALA A 67 8.39 -16.03 -8.62
CA ALA A 67 9.82 -15.78 -8.83
C ALA A 67 10.63 -17.06 -8.74
N ASP A 68 10.39 -17.89 -7.71
CA ASP A 68 11.08 -19.18 -7.50
C ASP A 68 10.82 -20.17 -8.64
N ALA A 69 9.63 -20.13 -9.23
CA ALA A 69 9.26 -20.94 -10.39
C ALA A 69 9.79 -20.35 -11.73
N GLY A 70 10.53 -19.25 -11.72
CA GLY A 70 11.02 -18.59 -12.93
C GLY A 70 9.91 -18.01 -13.82
N ALA A 71 8.77 -17.63 -13.22
CA ALA A 71 7.64 -17.07 -13.95
C ALA A 71 7.78 -15.57 -14.24
N ASN A 72 8.65 -14.86 -13.52
CA ASN A 72 8.84 -13.43 -13.68
C ASN A 72 9.58 -13.12 -14.99
N LEU A 73 8.93 -12.39 -15.89
CA LEU A 73 9.51 -11.91 -17.15
C LEU A 73 10.07 -10.50 -17.01
N ILE A 74 9.52 -9.71 -16.09
CA ILE A 74 9.95 -8.36 -15.75
C ILE A 74 10.37 -8.33 -14.28
N ASP A 75 11.04 -7.28 -13.87
CA ASP A 75 11.41 -7.08 -12.48
C ASP A 75 10.19 -6.67 -11.64
N VAL A 76 10.10 -7.17 -10.40
CA VAL A 76 9.05 -6.82 -9.45
C VAL A 76 9.65 -6.24 -8.18
N VAL A 77 9.16 -5.08 -7.78
CA VAL A 77 9.52 -4.43 -6.52
C VAL A 77 8.28 -4.35 -5.64
N ALA A 78 8.24 -5.11 -4.54
CA ALA A 78 7.12 -5.12 -3.62
C ALA A 78 7.34 -4.19 -2.42
N TYR A 79 6.26 -3.55 -1.99
CA TYR A 79 6.22 -2.71 -0.80
C TYR A 79 5.17 -3.22 0.19
N PRO A 80 5.58 -4.07 1.14
CA PRO A 80 4.71 -4.58 2.20
C PRO A 80 3.99 -3.49 2.99
N PHE A 81 2.72 -3.75 3.34
CA PHE A 81 1.95 -2.88 4.21
C PHE A 81 2.48 -2.87 5.63
N ILE A 82 2.56 -1.67 6.23
CA ILE A 82 2.95 -1.46 7.62
C ILE A 82 2.10 -2.26 8.62
N SER A 83 0.82 -2.48 8.34
CA SER A 83 -0.09 -3.22 9.22
C SER A 83 0.27 -4.69 9.42
N GLU A 84 1.02 -5.28 8.48
CA GLU A 84 1.47 -6.68 8.56
C GLU A 84 2.99 -6.79 8.73
N LEU A 85 3.69 -5.67 8.98
CA LEU A 85 5.15 -5.60 8.94
C LEU A 85 5.83 -6.65 9.83
N ASP A 86 5.36 -6.87 11.05
CA ASP A 86 5.99 -7.83 11.97
C ASP A 86 5.94 -9.27 11.42
N LYS A 87 4.78 -9.69 10.91
CA LYS A 87 4.61 -11.01 10.28
C LYS A 87 5.43 -11.14 8.99
N ILE A 88 5.61 -10.03 8.28
CA ILE A 88 6.41 -10.00 7.06
C ILE A 88 7.88 -10.11 7.39
N LEU A 89 8.38 -9.43 8.43
CA LEU A 89 9.76 -9.53 8.88
C LEU A 89 10.12 -10.94 9.38
N GLU A 90 9.18 -11.66 9.99
CA GLU A 90 9.35 -13.08 10.36
C GLU A 90 9.53 -13.98 9.13
N ALA A 91 8.73 -13.75 8.07
CA ALA A 91 8.76 -14.57 6.86
C ALA A 91 9.86 -14.15 5.87
N PHE A 92 10.20 -12.87 5.85
CA PHE A 92 11.16 -12.24 4.94
C PHE A 92 12.06 -11.30 5.74
N PRO A 93 13.16 -11.78 6.33
CA PRO A 93 14.08 -10.97 7.12
C PRO A 93 14.63 -9.78 6.35
N VAL A 94 14.72 -8.62 7.01
CA VAL A 94 15.10 -7.34 6.40
C VAL A 94 16.48 -7.35 5.72
N ALA A 95 17.39 -8.20 6.15
CA ALA A 95 18.72 -8.34 5.57
C ALA A 95 18.71 -8.72 4.07
N GLY A 96 17.61 -9.33 3.59
CA GLY A 96 17.43 -9.67 2.17
C GLY A 96 16.75 -8.59 1.33
N TRP A 97 16.28 -7.50 1.96
CA TRP A 97 15.54 -6.47 1.25
C TRP A 97 16.48 -5.61 0.37
N GLY A 98 15.92 -5.00 -0.67
CA GLY A 98 16.67 -4.17 -1.61
C GLY A 98 17.45 -4.95 -2.68
N THR A 99 17.67 -6.25 -2.50
CA THR A 99 18.41 -7.09 -3.44
C THR A 99 17.47 -7.96 -4.27
N TYR A 100 17.68 -7.98 -5.58
CA TYR A 100 16.91 -8.84 -6.47
C TYR A 100 17.31 -10.33 -6.33
N ASP A 101 16.29 -11.17 -6.13
CA ASP A 101 16.36 -12.61 -6.32
C ASP A 101 15.33 -13.02 -7.38
N ARG A 102 15.79 -13.58 -8.51
CA ARG A 102 14.92 -14.02 -9.63
C ARG A 102 13.92 -12.96 -10.07
N ARG A 103 14.38 -11.75 -10.28
CA ARG A 103 13.59 -10.58 -10.70
C ARG A 103 12.56 -10.10 -9.66
N PHE A 104 12.71 -10.46 -8.40
CA PHE A 104 11.86 -10.02 -7.30
C PHE A 104 12.72 -9.40 -6.20
N LYS A 105 12.26 -8.29 -5.62
CA LYS A 105 12.80 -7.76 -4.37
C LYS A 105 11.72 -7.08 -3.54
N ILE A 106 11.94 -7.02 -2.24
CA ILE A 106 11.20 -6.13 -1.34
C ILE A 106 11.94 -4.79 -1.35
N GLY A 107 11.25 -3.71 -1.78
CA GLY A 107 11.85 -2.39 -1.97
C GLY A 107 11.82 -1.51 -0.72
N GLY A 108 10.90 -1.78 0.19
CA GLY A 108 10.67 -0.98 1.39
C GLY A 108 9.30 -1.27 2.00
N VAL A 109 8.72 -0.33 2.74
CA VAL A 109 7.43 -0.48 3.42
C VAL A 109 6.40 0.49 2.85
N LYS A 110 5.16 0.06 2.71
CA LYS A 110 4.01 0.90 2.33
C LYS A 110 3.28 1.41 3.55
N ILE A 111 3.05 2.72 3.59
CA ILE A 111 2.17 3.38 4.55
C ILE A 111 1.12 4.16 3.77
N THR A 112 -0.14 4.04 4.15
CA THR A 112 -1.25 4.83 3.61
C THR A 112 -1.72 5.80 4.70
N ILE A 113 -1.82 7.08 4.37
CA ILE A 113 -2.15 8.14 5.33
C ILE A 113 -3.60 8.61 5.16
N ASP A 114 -4.10 8.66 3.93
CA ASP A 114 -5.48 9.02 3.64
C ASP A 114 -6.05 8.21 2.48
N GLY A 115 -7.30 8.49 2.12
CA GLY A 115 -7.99 7.84 1.02
C GLY A 115 -7.90 8.60 -0.30
N SER A 116 -8.93 8.50 -1.14
CA SER A 116 -8.95 9.09 -2.49
C SER A 116 -9.86 10.30 -2.60
N PRO A 117 -9.49 11.34 -3.40
CA PRO A 117 -10.37 12.46 -3.70
C PRO A 117 -11.68 12.02 -4.35
N GLN A 118 -11.65 11.01 -5.23
CA GLN A 118 -12.82 10.47 -5.92
C GLN A 118 -13.80 9.79 -4.94
N GLY A 119 -13.27 9.15 -3.91
CA GLY A 119 -14.05 8.57 -2.80
C GLY A 119 -14.49 9.59 -1.77
N ARG A 120 -13.96 10.82 -1.82
CA ARG A 120 -14.10 11.86 -0.79
C ARG A 120 -13.54 11.44 0.57
N THR A 121 -12.47 10.66 0.54
CA THR A 121 -11.77 10.13 1.72
C THR A 121 -10.35 10.68 1.85
N ALA A 122 -9.84 11.42 0.86
CA ALA A 122 -8.60 12.19 0.99
C ALA A 122 -8.75 13.31 2.02
N ALA A 123 -7.77 13.49 2.89
CA ALA A 123 -7.81 14.46 3.99
C ALA A 123 -7.34 15.85 3.53
N PHE A 124 -8.25 16.81 3.48
CA PHE A 124 -7.98 18.19 3.07
C PHE A 124 -8.06 19.18 4.24
N THR A 125 -7.36 20.30 4.13
CA THR A 125 -7.49 21.43 5.06
C THR A 125 -8.80 22.19 4.87
N THR A 126 -9.39 22.13 3.66
CA THR A 126 -10.66 22.78 3.30
C THR A 126 -11.74 21.75 2.96
N PRO A 127 -13.03 22.05 3.19
CA PRO A 127 -14.11 21.13 2.86
C PRO A 127 -14.22 20.83 1.35
N TYR A 128 -14.68 19.62 1.04
CA TYR A 128 -15.08 19.26 -0.31
C TYR A 128 -16.23 20.13 -0.80
N LEU A 129 -16.13 20.71 -1.98
CA LEU A 129 -17.16 21.55 -2.58
C LEU A 129 -18.52 20.84 -2.73
N THR A 130 -18.50 19.54 -2.90
CA THR A 130 -19.70 18.71 -3.08
C THR A 130 -20.15 18.01 -1.78
N GLY A 131 -19.53 18.35 -0.64
CA GLY A 131 -19.76 17.69 0.66
C GLY A 131 -19.19 16.26 0.74
N GLY A 132 -19.44 15.61 1.85
CA GLY A 132 -18.96 14.28 2.17
C GLY A 132 -19.75 13.14 1.51
N PRO A 133 -19.33 11.88 1.72
CA PRO A 133 -20.00 10.70 1.19
C PRO A 133 -21.43 10.52 1.69
N GLY A 134 -21.72 10.94 2.93
CA GLY A 134 -23.04 10.93 3.57
C GLY A 134 -23.81 12.25 3.39
N GLY A 135 -23.28 13.24 2.70
CA GLY A 135 -23.90 14.55 2.50
C GLY A 135 -23.48 15.62 3.52
N GLU A 136 -22.43 15.36 4.28
CA GLU A 136 -21.86 16.31 5.25
C GLU A 136 -21.31 17.56 4.55
N LYS A 137 -21.76 18.75 4.95
CA LYS A 137 -21.40 19.99 4.25
C LYS A 137 -19.96 20.43 4.47
N ASP A 138 -19.43 20.19 5.66
CA ASP A 138 -18.06 20.62 6.04
C ASP A 138 -17.06 19.46 6.03
N TRP A 139 -17.33 18.42 5.24
CA TRP A 139 -16.50 17.24 5.14
C TRP A 139 -15.15 17.55 4.49
N LYS A 140 -14.08 17.18 5.17
CA LYS A 140 -12.70 17.39 4.74
C LYS A 140 -11.95 16.09 4.41
N GLY A 141 -12.64 14.94 4.48
CA GLY A 141 -11.97 13.64 4.50
C GLY A 141 -11.37 13.35 5.87
N GLU A 142 -10.63 12.25 5.95
CA GLU A 142 -10.05 11.79 7.22
C GLU A 142 -8.69 11.13 6.98
N LEU A 143 -7.78 11.27 7.94
CA LEU A 143 -6.59 10.43 8.02
C LEU A 143 -7.02 9.01 8.41
N ILE A 144 -6.32 8.00 7.88
CA ILE A 144 -6.59 6.57 8.20
C ILE A 144 -6.27 6.26 9.67
N ALA A 145 -5.34 7.01 10.27
CA ALA A 145 -4.91 6.85 11.65
C ALA A 145 -4.61 8.20 12.30
N THR A 146 -4.49 8.23 13.62
CA THR A 146 -4.08 9.43 14.33
C THR A 146 -2.63 9.80 14.00
N GLN A 147 -2.27 11.08 14.15
CA GLN A 147 -0.91 11.56 13.93
C GLN A 147 0.13 10.75 14.73
N GLU A 148 -0.19 10.41 15.97
CA GLU A 148 0.73 9.62 16.82
C GLU A 148 0.99 8.23 16.24
N VAL A 149 -0.05 7.54 15.73
CA VAL A 149 0.10 6.23 15.08
C VAL A 149 0.95 6.34 13.81
N ILE A 150 0.75 7.38 13.02
CA ILE A 150 1.56 7.64 11.80
C ILE A 150 3.02 7.91 12.18
N ASN A 151 3.26 8.71 13.22
CA ASN A 151 4.59 9.02 13.73
C ASN A 151 5.35 7.75 14.14
N GLN A 152 4.72 6.89 14.92
CA GLN A 152 5.35 5.64 15.39
C GLN A 152 5.54 4.64 14.26
N ALA A 153 4.62 4.56 13.32
CA ALA A 153 4.75 3.71 12.13
C ALA A 153 5.99 4.10 11.31
N LEU A 154 6.16 5.39 11.03
CA LEU A 154 7.32 5.87 10.28
C LEU A 154 8.64 5.69 11.05
N ARG A 155 8.63 6.01 12.35
CA ARG A 155 9.79 5.80 13.22
C ARG A 155 10.24 4.33 13.22
N LYS A 156 9.29 3.39 13.28
CA LYS A 156 9.57 1.95 13.20
C LYS A 156 10.27 1.59 11.89
N VAL A 157 9.77 2.09 10.75
CA VAL A 157 10.38 1.81 9.43
C VAL A 157 11.76 2.45 9.30
N TYR A 158 11.93 3.67 9.81
CA TYR A 158 13.24 4.34 9.86
C TYR A 158 14.24 3.53 10.67
N GLY A 159 13.82 2.95 11.80
CA GLY A 159 14.67 2.06 12.61
C GLY A 159 15.15 0.82 11.85
N LEU A 160 14.39 0.32 10.88
CA LEU A 160 14.81 -0.78 9.99
C LEU A 160 15.80 -0.34 8.91
N GLY A 161 15.88 0.95 8.62
CA GLY A 161 16.77 1.50 7.59
C GLY A 161 16.37 1.18 6.16
N VAL A 162 15.09 0.96 5.90
CA VAL A 162 14.54 0.65 4.57
C VAL A 162 13.75 1.83 4.00
N PRO A 163 13.60 1.93 2.66
CA PRO A 163 12.76 2.93 2.04
C PRO A 163 11.29 2.84 2.47
N VAL A 164 10.58 3.96 2.41
CA VAL A 164 9.13 4.05 2.67
C VAL A 164 8.43 4.60 1.44
N LEU A 165 7.33 3.96 1.07
CA LEU A 165 6.41 4.42 0.04
C LEU A 165 5.11 4.88 0.70
N PHE A 166 4.75 6.14 0.53
CA PHE A 166 3.53 6.71 1.08
C PHE A 166 2.43 6.84 0.04
N HIS A 167 1.18 6.64 0.50
CA HIS A 167 0.01 7.14 -0.17
C HIS A 167 -0.51 8.36 0.59
N VAL A 168 -0.49 9.51 -0.04
CA VAL A 168 -1.00 10.79 0.45
C VAL A 168 -1.62 11.54 -0.72
N ASN A 169 -2.86 11.99 -0.57
CA ASN A 169 -3.60 12.69 -1.59
C ASN A 169 -4.03 14.10 -1.16
N GLY A 170 -4.53 14.24 0.05
CA GLY A 170 -4.95 15.53 0.58
C GLY A 170 -3.79 16.34 1.17
N ASP A 171 -3.91 17.65 1.14
CA ASP A 171 -2.92 18.58 1.72
C ASP A 171 -2.77 18.38 3.24
N ALA A 172 -3.86 18.10 3.97
CA ALA A 172 -3.77 17.77 5.39
C ALA A 172 -3.04 16.43 5.65
N ALA A 173 -3.15 15.46 4.73
CA ALA A 173 -2.39 14.21 4.81
C ALA A 173 -0.90 14.43 4.51
N ILE A 174 -0.57 15.35 3.61
CA ILE A 174 0.81 15.75 3.33
C ILE A 174 1.43 16.43 4.56
N ASP A 175 0.70 17.33 5.22
CA ASP A 175 1.15 17.98 6.45
C ASP A 175 1.39 16.93 7.57
N ALA A 176 0.48 15.95 7.69
CA ALA A 176 0.65 14.85 8.64
C ALA A 176 1.88 13.98 8.34
N LEU A 177 2.17 13.74 7.06
CA LEU A 177 3.40 13.03 6.64
C LEU A 177 4.65 13.83 6.99
N ILE A 178 4.68 15.13 6.72
CA ILE A 178 5.82 15.99 7.04
C ILE A 178 6.08 15.99 8.55
N ALA A 179 5.04 16.15 9.37
CA ALA A 179 5.15 16.09 10.82
C ALA A 179 5.67 14.72 11.31
N ALA A 180 5.22 13.61 10.69
CA ALA A 180 5.72 12.28 11.02
C ALA A 180 7.19 12.09 10.61
N HIS A 181 7.60 12.66 9.47
CA HIS A 181 8.99 12.65 9.05
C HIS A 181 9.88 13.41 10.05
N GLU A 182 9.50 14.63 10.42
CA GLU A 182 10.23 15.42 11.41
C GLU A 182 10.37 14.69 12.74
N PHE A 183 9.28 14.07 13.22
CA PHE A 183 9.29 13.26 14.44
C PHE A 183 10.24 12.07 14.34
N ALA A 184 10.16 11.28 13.27
CA ALA A 184 10.98 10.08 13.11
C ALA A 184 12.46 10.40 12.80
N ALA A 185 12.71 11.48 12.05
CA ALA A 185 14.06 11.91 11.70
C ALA A 185 14.82 12.52 12.87
N ALA A 186 14.14 12.96 13.92
CA ALA A 186 14.77 13.50 15.12
C ALA A 186 15.67 12.47 15.84
N ASP A 187 15.44 11.18 15.64
CA ASP A 187 16.28 10.11 16.22
C ASP A 187 17.67 10.05 15.54
N ASP A 188 17.77 10.40 14.25
CA ASP A 188 19.05 10.44 13.52
C ASP A 188 18.97 11.50 12.39
N PRO A 189 19.08 12.80 12.73
CA PRO A 189 18.91 13.89 11.76
C PRO A 189 19.95 13.87 10.63
N ALA A 190 21.13 13.33 10.86
CA ALA A 190 22.19 13.26 9.86
C ALA A 190 21.82 12.27 8.75
N ARG A 191 21.23 11.13 9.11
CA ARG A 191 20.81 10.08 8.21
C ARG A 191 19.64 10.48 7.33
N TYR A 192 18.67 11.21 7.89
CA TYR A 192 17.40 11.51 7.22
C TYR A 192 17.29 12.92 6.62
N ARG A 193 18.39 13.67 6.63
CA ARG A 193 18.43 15.06 6.11
C ARG A 193 18.05 15.17 4.62
N ASN A 194 18.32 14.17 3.83
CA ASN A 194 18.14 14.15 2.38
C ASN A 194 17.16 13.05 1.91
N VAL A 195 16.19 12.68 2.74
CA VAL A 195 15.13 11.76 2.32
C VAL A 195 14.17 12.52 1.43
N THR A 196 14.01 12.06 0.22
CA THR A 196 13.04 12.57 -0.76
C THR A 196 11.89 11.59 -0.92
#